data_a521ea652e2982638c6e14aa19f0835d
#
_entry.id   a521ea652e2982638c6e14aa19f0835d
#
_cell.length_a   1.000
_cell.length_b   1.000
_cell.length_c   1.000
_cell.angle_alpha   90.00
_cell.angle_beta   90.00
_cell.angle_gamma   90.00
#
_symmetry.space_group_name_H-M   'P 1'
#
loop_
_entity.id
_entity.type
_entity.pdbx_description
1 polymer ?
#
loop_
_entity_poly.entity_id
_entity_poly.type
_entity_poly.pdbx_seq_one_letter_code
_entity_poly.pdbx_strand_id
1 'polypeptide(L)'
;MEKAIIGKKIGMTQIFDEAGRVVPVTVIEAGPCTVVQKKTAEKDGYEAIQLGYETVPERKLTKPEVGHQKKAGLTEFKKVLKEFALEDCSKYEVGDELKADVFAAGDRVDVTGISKGHGFQGVVKRHGAAIKRMTHGGGPVHRHQGSLGAGTTDRKSVV
;
A
#
# COMPACT_ATOMS: atom_id res chain seq x y z
N MET A 1 16.04 0.15 -0.29
CA MET A 1 15.02 0.24 -1.39
C MET A 1 15.59 1.14 -2.49
N GLU A 2 15.78 0.61 -3.71
CA GLU A 2 16.39 1.40 -4.80
C GLU A 2 15.47 2.44 -5.40
N LYS A 3 14.21 2.06 -5.62
CA LYS A 3 13.18 2.87 -6.29
C LYS A 3 11.86 2.81 -5.53
N ALA A 4 11.12 3.89 -5.50
CA ALA A 4 9.77 3.94 -4.92
C ALA A 4 8.92 4.99 -5.63
N ILE A 5 7.61 4.75 -5.72
CA ILE A 5 6.63 5.70 -6.26
C ILE A 5 5.29 5.48 -5.60
N ILE A 6 4.48 6.52 -5.57
CA ILE A 6 3.07 6.42 -5.16
C ILE A 6 2.22 6.33 -6.42
N GLY A 7 1.27 5.40 -6.41
CA GLY A 7 0.36 5.22 -7.53
C GLY A 7 -1.06 4.90 -7.09
N LYS A 8 -1.97 4.95 -8.04
CA LYS A 8 -3.38 4.65 -7.87
C LYS A 8 -3.77 3.47 -8.75
N LYS A 9 -4.36 2.44 -8.14
CA LYS A 9 -4.92 1.33 -8.91
C LYS A 9 -6.14 1.81 -9.69
N ILE A 10 -6.08 1.75 -11.02
CA ILE A 10 -7.21 2.07 -11.89
C ILE A 10 -8.12 0.86 -12.05
N GLY A 11 -7.55 -0.31 -12.31
CA GLY A 11 -8.33 -1.52 -12.52
C GLY A 11 -7.46 -2.72 -12.84
N MET A 12 -8.10 -3.76 -13.31
CA MET A 12 -7.45 -4.96 -13.83
C MET A 12 -7.95 -5.24 -15.25
N THR A 13 -7.05 -5.75 -16.08
CA THR A 13 -7.34 -6.21 -17.43
C THR A 13 -6.49 -7.44 -17.76
N GLN A 14 -6.51 -7.87 -19.01
CA GLN A 14 -5.67 -8.95 -19.49
C GLN A 14 -4.96 -8.51 -20.76
N ILE A 15 -3.77 -8.99 -20.94
CA ILE A 15 -2.98 -8.85 -22.18
C ILE A 15 -2.62 -10.23 -22.71
N PHE A 16 -2.28 -10.30 -23.99
CA PHE A 16 -1.80 -11.52 -24.61
C PHE A 16 -0.28 -11.42 -24.81
N ASP A 17 0.43 -12.48 -24.45
CA ASP A 17 1.85 -12.57 -24.77
C ASP A 17 2.05 -13.00 -26.24
N GLU A 18 3.30 -13.03 -26.69
CA GLU A 18 3.65 -13.44 -28.08
C GLU A 18 3.23 -14.88 -28.38
N ALA A 19 3.10 -15.73 -27.38
CA ALA A 19 2.64 -17.11 -27.51
C ALA A 19 1.10 -17.23 -27.47
N GLY A 20 0.34 -16.13 -27.40
CA GLY A 20 -1.11 -16.10 -27.34
C GLY A 20 -1.69 -16.46 -25.97
N ARG A 21 -0.88 -16.54 -24.91
CA ARG A 21 -1.36 -16.83 -23.56
C ARG A 21 -1.91 -15.58 -22.90
N VAL A 22 -2.99 -15.73 -22.17
CA VAL A 22 -3.62 -14.64 -21.42
C VAL A 22 -2.83 -14.36 -20.16
N VAL A 23 -2.38 -13.12 -19.98
CA VAL A 23 -1.69 -12.64 -18.79
C VAL A 23 -2.58 -11.62 -18.09
N PRO A 24 -3.07 -11.90 -16.85
CA PRO A 24 -3.81 -10.92 -16.08
C PRO A 24 -2.88 -9.82 -15.59
N VAL A 25 -3.29 -8.56 -15.77
CA VAL A 25 -2.50 -7.39 -15.38
C VAL A 25 -3.32 -6.40 -14.56
N THR A 26 -2.66 -5.73 -13.64
CA THR A 26 -3.22 -4.60 -12.91
C THR A 26 -2.69 -3.30 -13.51
N VAL A 27 -3.59 -2.39 -13.84
CA VAL A 27 -3.25 -1.06 -14.35
C VAL A 27 -3.13 -0.10 -13.17
N ILE A 28 -1.95 0.51 -13.05
CA ILE A 28 -1.62 1.48 -11.98
C ILE A 28 -1.22 2.79 -12.65
N GLU A 29 -1.85 3.88 -12.26
CA GLU A 29 -1.41 5.24 -12.56
C GLU A 29 -0.30 5.62 -11.57
N ALA A 30 0.95 5.57 -12.03
CA ALA A 30 2.13 5.83 -11.19
C ALA A 30 2.68 7.24 -11.45
N GLY A 31 2.58 8.10 -10.48
CA GLY A 31 3.03 9.49 -10.57
C GLY A 31 2.11 10.41 -11.41
N PRO A 32 2.52 11.67 -11.70
CA PRO A 32 3.76 12.27 -11.18
C PRO A 32 3.74 12.46 -9.66
N CYS A 33 4.85 12.13 -9.00
CA CYS A 33 5.06 12.36 -7.58
C CYS A 33 6.07 13.47 -7.39
N THR A 34 5.79 14.42 -6.50
CA THR A 34 6.70 15.52 -6.20
C THR A 34 7.42 15.27 -4.88
N VAL A 35 8.72 15.53 -4.82
CA VAL A 35 9.49 15.46 -3.57
C VAL A 35 9.13 16.66 -2.70
N VAL A 36 8.49 16.39 -1.57
CA VAL A 36 8.03 17.43 -0.63
C VAL A 36 9.07 17.73 0.44
N GLN A 37 9.75 16.71 0.94
CA GLN A 37 10.75 16.86 1.97
C GLN A 37 11.85 15.81 1.80
N LYS A 38 13.08 16.22 2.11
CA LYS A 38 14.24 15.33 2.26
C LYS A 38 14.61 15.27 3.72
N LYS A 39 14.68 14.08 4.27
CA LYS A 39 15.14 13.82 5.63
C LYS A 39 16.60 13.42 5.61
N THR A 40 17.36 13.94 6.57
CA THR A 40 18.81 13.72 6.68
C THR A 40 19.13 13.16 8.06
N ALA A 41 20.17 12.34 8.14
CA ALA A 41 20.61 11.73 9.40
C ALA A 41 20.95 12.78 10.48
N GLU A 42 21.45 13.94 10.09
CA GLU A 42 21.83 15.02 11.03
C GLU A 42 20.63 15.68 11.74
N LYS A 43 19.52 15.86 11.04
CA LYS A 43 18.33 16.57 11.54
C LYS A 43 17.24 15.64 12.04
N ASP A 44 17.00 14.56 11.31
CA ASP A 44 15.87 13.65 11.52
C ASP A 44 16.31 12.29 12.10
N GLY A 45 17.62 12.00 12.10
CA GLY A 45 18.19 10.74 12.60
C GLY A 45 18.12 9.57 11.58
N TYR A 46 17.57 9.79 10.40
CA TYR A 46 17.49 8.82 9.30
C TYR A 46 17.41 9.52 7.95
N GLU A 47 17.74 8.79 6.89
CA GLU A 47 17.65 9.28 5.51
C GLU A 47 16.40 8.77 4.82
N ALA A 48 15.59 9.68 4.28
CA ALA A 48 14.38 9.37 3.53
C ALA A 48 13.96 10.55 2.66
N ILE A 49 13.17 10.26 1.63
CA ILE A 49 12.46 11.28 0.86
C ILE A 49 10.96 11.16 1.11
N GLN A 50 10.28 12.28 1.24
CA GLN A 50 8.83 12.34 1.32
C GLN A 50 8.27 12.70 -0.06
N LEU A 51 7.50 11.79 -0.64
CA LEU A 51 6.81 11.99 -1.91
C LEU A 51 5.38 12.43 -1.69
N GLY A 52 4.95 13.39 -2.50
CA GLY A 52 3.58 13.87 -2.58
C GLY A 52 2.89 13.41 -3.86
N TYR A 53 1.67 12.94 -3.75
CA TYR A 53 0.85 12.45 -4.87
C TYR A 53 -0.58 13.02 -4.83
N GLU A 54 -1.21 13.15 -5.97
CA GLU A 54 -2.56 13.69 -6.19
C GLU A 54 -2.68 15.19 -5.81
N THR A 55 -2.68 16.06 -6.81
CA THR A 55 -2.83 17.52 -6.59
C THR A 55 -4.24 17.86 -6.15
N VAL A 56 -4.35 18.65 -5.10
CA VAL A 56 -5.62 19.12 -4.54
C VAL A 56 -5.60 20.61 -4.23
N PRO A 57 -6.74 21.30 -4.32
CA PRO A 57 -6.83 22.69 -3.91
C PRO A 57 -6.64 22.85 -2.39
N GLU A 58 -6.05 23.96 -1.97
CA GLU A 58 -5.74 24.29 -0.57
C GLU A 58 -6.91 24.07 0.40
N ARG A 59 -8.15 24.38 -0.05
CA ARG A 59 -9.38 24.21 0.76
C ARG A 59 -9.66 22.77 1.21
N LYS A 60 -9.03 21.77 0.60
CA LYS A 60 -9.21 20.35 0.94
C LYS A 60 -8.17 19.83 1.93
N LEU A 61 -7.22 20.66 2.32
CA LEU A 61 -6.17 20.35 3.26
C LEU A 61 -6.35 21.07 4.58
N THR A 62 -5.81 20.51 5.65
CA THR A 62 -5.75 21.16 6.94
C THR A 62 -4.66 22.23 6.97
N LYS A 63 -4.78 23.24 7.84
CA LYS A 63 -3.78 24.32 7.97
C LYS A 63 -2.35 23.81 8.21
N PRO A 64 -2.11 22.79 9.07
CA PRO A 64 -0.76 22.23 9.25
C PRO A 64 -0.19 21.59 7.98
N GLU A 65 -1.01 20.84 7.22
CA GLU A 65 -0.58 20.21 5.96
C GLU A 65 -0.20 21.24 4.90
N VAL A 66 -0.98 22.31 4.81
CA VAL A 66 -0.68 23.45 3.94
C VAL A 66 0.63 24.11 4.37
N GLY A 67 0.81 24.37 5.66
CA GLY A 67 2.03 24.97 6.19
C GLY A 67 3.27 24.12 5.92
N HIS A 68 3.15 22.80 6.05
CA HIS A 68 4.24 21.86 5.76
C HIS A 68 4.68 21.94 4.29
N GLN A 69 3.73 21.91 3.36
CA GLN A 69 4.02 21.93 1.92
C GLN A 69 4.47 23.32 1.45
N LYS A 70 3.94 24.41 2.01
CA LYS A 70 4.43 25.78 1.77
C LYS A 70 5.89 25.96 2.19
N LYS A 71 6.31 25.33 3.30
CA LYS A 71 7.71 25.35 3.75
C LYS A 71 8.64 24.68 2.72
N ALA A 72 8.16 23.70 1.99
CA ALA A 72 8.87 23.06 0.89
C ALA A 72 8.93 23.90 -0.41
N GLY A 73 8.28 25.07 -0.45
CA GLY A 73 8.23 25.95 -1.62
C GLY A 73 7.31 25.44 -2.74
N LEU A 74 6.43 24.48 -2.46
CA LEU A 74 5.53 23.93 -3.47
C LEU A 74 4.38 24.91 -3.76
N THR A 75 4.09 25.12 -5.03
CA THR A 75 2.93 25.89 -5.51
C THR A 75 1.66 25.05 -5.57
N GLU A 76 1.81 23.75 -5.78
CA GLU A 76 0.74 22.78 -5.84
C GLU A 76 0.73 21.90 -4.60
N PHE A 77 -0.43 21.77 -3.98
CA PHE A 77 -0.58 20.94 -2.79
C PHE A 77 -0.92 19.48 -3.16
N LYS A 78 -0.27 18.55 -2.47
CA LYS A 78 -0.45 17.12 -2.66
C LYS A 78 -1.28 16.54 -1.51
N LYS A 79 -2.19 15.62 -1.83
CA LYS A 79 -3.11 15.02 -0.86
C LYS A 79 -2.47 13.90 -0.07
N VAL A 80 -1.70 13.06 -0.74
CA VAL A 80 -1.08 11.89 -0.13
C VAL A 80 0.40 12.15 0.03
N LEU A 81 0.90 12.05 1.25
CA LEU A 81 2.32 12.18 1.58
C LEU A 81 2.79 10.85 2.15
N LYS A 82 3.89 10.31 1.62
CA LYS A 82 4.53 9.08 2.10
C LYS A 82 6.04 9.22 2.09
N GLU A 83 6.68 8.68 3.11
CA GLU A 83 8.14 8.63 3.21
C GLU A 83 8.67 7.30 2.69
N PHE A 84 9.80 7.38 2.00
CA PHE A 84 10.51 6.23 1.46
C PHE A 84 11.99 6.35 1.81
N ALA A 85 12.52 5.33 2.49
CA ALA A 85 13.95 5.18 2.74
C ALA A 85 14.58 4.56 1.50
N LEU A 86 15.13 5.40 0.63
CA LEU A 86 15.88 4.98 -0.55
C LEU A 86 17.35 4.82 -0.20
N GLU A 87 18.07 4.01 -0.96
CA GLU A 87 19.52 3.82 -0.80
C GLU A 87 20.30 5.10 -1.13
N ASP A 88 19.85 5.80 -2.17
CA ASP A 88 20.46 7.05 -2.64
C ASP A 88 19.48 8.23 -2.54
N CYS A 89 19.23 8.71 -1.32
CA CYS A 89 18.43 9.92 -1.13
C CYS A 89 19.10 11.20 -1.66
N SER A 90 20.40 11.15 -1.92
CA SER A 90 21.19 12.32 -2.38
C SER A 90 20.80 12.81 -3.77
N LYS A 91 20.33 11.90 -4.61
CA LYS A 91 19.95 12.17 -6.01
C LYS A 91 18.70 13.05 -6.17
N TYR A 92 17.91 13.17 -5.11
CA TYR A 92 16.62 13.86 -5.17
C TYR A 92 16.68 15.18 -4.42
N GLU A 93 16.11 16.22 -5.02
CA GLU A 93 15.94 17.52 -4.40
C GLU A 93 14.45 17.82 -4.16
N VAL A 94 14.18 18.76 -3.25
CA VAL A 94 12.81 19.18 -2.96
C VAL A 94 12.25 19.92 -4.17
N GLY A 95 11.11 19.45 -4.66
CA GLY A 95 10.47 19.97 -5.88
C GLY A 95 10.65 19.06 -7.11
N ASP A 96 11.54 18.07 -7.06
CA ASP A 96 11.71 17.13 -8.17
C ASP A 96 10.44 16.31 -8.43
N GLU A 97 10.20 15.97 -9.69
CA GLU A 97 9.08 15.12 -10.10
C GLU A 97 9.57 13.72 -10.49
N LEU A 98 9.02 12.72 -9.81
CA LEU A 98 9.21 11.31 -10.15
C LEU A 98 8.01 10.81 -10.96
N LYS A 99 8.30 10.21 -12.12
CA LYS A 99 7.32 9.62 -13.03
C LYS A 99 7.53 8.10 -13.13
N ALA A 100 6.63 7.44 -13.84
CA ALA A 100 6.68 5.99 -14.03
C ALA A 100 7.95 5.48 -14.73
N ASP A 101 8.66 6.33 -15.45
CA ASP A 101 9.92 6.05 -16.17
C ASP A 101 11.09 5.66 -15.25
N VAL A 102 10.95 5.86 -13.93
CA VAL A 102 11.88 5.32 -12.93
C VAL A 102 11.96 3.79 -13.00
N PHE A 103 10.89 3.11 -13.44
CA PHE A 103 10.80 1.66 -13.57
C PHE A 103 11.00 1.20 -15.01
N ALA A 104 11.70 0.10 -15.17
CA ALA A 104 11.90 -0.57 -16.46
C ALA A 104 11.00 -1.80 -16.59
N ALA A 105 10.72 -2.21 -17.83
CA ALA A 105 10.00 -3.45 -18.08
C ALA A 105 10.81 -4.64 -17.53
N GLY A 106 10.15 -5.51 -16.76
CA GLY A 106 10.78 -6.66 -16.10
C GLY A 106 11.22 -6.40 -14.66
N ASP A 107 11.15 -5.17 -14.15
CA ASP A 107 11.41 -4.88 -12.74
C ASP A 107 10.39 -5.61 -11.86
N ARG A 108 10.87 -6.21 -10.76
CA ARG A 108 10.01 -6.77 -9.72
C ARG A 108 9.74 -5.71 -8.68
N VAL A 109 8.46 -5.51 -8.37
CA VAL A 109 8.02 -4.47 -7.43
C VAL A 109 7.17 -5.06 -6.32
N ASP A 110 7.36 -4.56 -5.11
CA ASP A 110 6.48 -4.82 -3.98
C ASP A 110 5.41 -3.74 -3.90
N VAL A 111 4.16 -4.14 -3.79
CA VAL A 111 3.02 -3.22 -3.77
C VAL A 111 2.36 -3.23 -2.41
N THR A 112 2.38 -2.10 -1.72
CA THR A 112 1.72 -1.92 -0.43
C THR A 112 0.49 -1.04 -0.60
N GLY A 113 -0.63 -1.47 -0.05
CA GLY A 113 -1.88 -0.71 -0.14
C GLY A 113 -2.89 -1.10 0.93
N ILE A 114 -3.95 -0.31 1.03
CA ILE A 114 -5.08 -0.60 1.92
C ILE A 114 -6.14 -1.34 1.11
N SER A 115 -6.45 -2.57 1.54
CA SER A 115 -7.50 -3.38 0.90
C SER A 115 -8.89 -2.83 1.20
N LYS A 116 -9.85 -3.12 0.32
CA LYS A 116 -11.25 -2.80 0.57
C LYS A 116 -11.77 -3.55 1.80
N GLY A 117 -12.57 -2.88 2.60
CA GLY A 117 -13.26 -3.50 3.73
C GLY A 117 -14.32 -4.50 3.26
N HIS A 118 -14.42 -5.63 3.96
CA HIS A 118 -15.41 -6.68 3.71
C HIS A 118 -16.42 -6.84 4.86
N GLY A 119 -16.40 -5.94 5.84
CA GLY A 119 -17.20 -6.02 7.04
C GLY A 119 -16.81 -7.20 7.93
N PHE A 120 -17.73 -7.63 8.79
CA PHE A 120 -17.53 -8.77 9.67
C PHE A 120 -17.65 -10.08 8.89
N GLN A 121 -16.60 -10.87 8.84
CA GLN A 121 -16.54 -12.13 8.08
C GLN A 121 -16.30 -13.32 9.02
N GLY A 122 -16.96 -14.45 8.70
CA GLY A 122 -16.74 -15.70 9.41
C GLY A 122 -15.37 -16.31 9.17
N VAL A 123 -14.90 -17.14 10.12
CA VAL A 123 -13.57 -17.76 10.12
C VAL A 123 -13.28 -18.62 8.88
N VAL A 124 -14.29 -19.24 8.31
CA VAL A 124 -14.15 -20.06 7.10
C VAL A 124 -13.70 -19.18 5.92
N LYS A 125 -14.32 -18.01 5.75
CA LYS A 125 -13.95 -17.09 4.67
C LYS A 125 -12.64 -16.34 4.95
N ARG A 126 -12.44 -15.94 6.20
CA ARG A 126 -11.31 -15.10 6.59
C ARG A 126 -9.99 -15.88 6.68
N HIS A 127 -10.04 -17.13 7.18
CA HIS A 127 -8.86 -17.94 7.46
C HIS A 127 -8.83 -19.29 6.74
N GLY A 128 -9.80 -19.58 5.86
CA GLY A 128 -9.86 -20.85 5.15
C GLY A 128 -10.11 -22.05 6.05
N ALA A 129 -10.72 -21.85 7.24
CA ALA A 129 -10.99 -22.94 8.19
C ALA A 129 -11.90 -24.01 7.57
N ALA A 130 -11.68 -25.28 7.92
CA ALA A 130 -12.47 -26.38 7.43
C ALA A 130 -13.93 -26.30 7.93
N ILE A 131 -14.85 -26.57 7.02
CA ILE A 131 -16.29 -26.68 7.36
C ILE A 131 -16.52 -28.08 7.94
N LYS A 132 -17.21 -28.15 9.07
CA LYS A 132 -17.66 -29.42 9.65
C LYS A 132 -18.62 -30.14 8.71
N ARG A 133 -18.45 -31.44 8.55
CA ARG A 133 -19.38 -32.27 7.79
C ARG A 133 -20.75 -32.28 8.45
N MET A 134 -21.80 -32.28 7.63
CA MET A 134 -23.17 -32.48 8.10
C MET A 134 -23.40 -33.97 8.32
N THR A 135 -23.39 -34.38 9.57
CA THR A 135 -23.59 -35.79 9.97
C THR A 135 -24.64 -35.89 11.08
N HIS A 136 -25.22 -37.10 11.26
CA HIS A 136 -26.11 -37.37 12.38
C HIS A 136 -25.38 -37.09 13.72
N GLY A 137 -26.04 -36.40 14.65
CA GLY A 137 -25.47 -36.00 15.95
C GLY A 137 -24.51 -34.78 15.88
N GLY A 138 -24.26 -34.21 14.71
CA GLY A 138 -23.38 -33.03 14.55
C GLY A 138 -23.99 -31.72 15.04
N GLY A 139 -25.31 -31.62 15.09
CA GLY A 139 -26.01 -30.38 15.44
C GLY A 139 -25.77 -29.23 14.43
N PRO A 140 -26.27 -28.01 14.70
CA PRO A 140 -26.20 -26.86 13.79
C PRO A 140 -24.81 -26.15 13.79
N VAL A 141 -23.73 -26.90 13.99
CA VAL A 141 -22.37 -26.35 14.17
C VAL A 141 -21.54 -26.54 12.90
N HIS A 142 -21.88 -25.85 11.81
CA HIS A 142 -21.26 -26.09 10.52
C HIS A 142 -20.09 -25.15 10.21
N ARG A 143 -20.20 -23.88 10.56
CA ARG A 143 -19.23 -22.83 10.20
C ARG A 143 -18.55 -22.17 11.40
N HIS A 144 -18.40 -22.91 12.49
CA HIS A 144 -17.71 -22.46 13.69
C HIS A 144 -16.20 -22.65 13.55
N GLN A 145 -15.45 -21.85 14.29
CA GLN A 145 -13.98 -21.89 14.26
C GLN A 145 -13.37 -23.19 14.83
N GLY A 146 -14.16 -23.93 15.61
CA GLY A 146 -13.67 -25.14 16.29
C GLY A 146 -12.84 -24.83 17.54
N SER A 147 -12.01 -25.78 17.96
CA SER A 147 -11.13 -25.59 19.11
C SER A 147 -10.02 -24.59 18.80
N LEU A 148 -9.72 -23.69 19.73
CA LEU A 148 -8.58 -22.77 19.68
C LEU A 148 -7.32 -23.32 20.37
N GLY A 149 -7.26 -24.61 20.64
CA GLY A 149 -6.15 -25.28 21.33
C GLY A 149 -6.46 -25.64 22.79
N ALA A 150 -5.45 -26.14 23.49
CA ALA A 150 -5.54 -26.49 24.90
C ALA A 150 -5.70 -25.26 25.79
N GLY A 151 -6.40 -25.38 26.93
CA GLY A 151 -6.87 -24.25 27.73
C GLY A 151 -5.81 -23.37 28.41
N THR A 152 -4.53 -23.70 28.33
CA THR A 152 -3.51 -23.11 29.20
C THR A 152 -2.45 -22.24 28.56
N THR A 153 -2.00 -22.48 27.34
CA THR A 153 -0.79 -21.78 26.89
C THR A 153 -0.92 -20.96 25.63
N ASP A 154 -1.89 -21.20 24.78
CA ASP A 154 -1.84 -20.68 23.39
C ASP A 154 -3.04 -19.82 22.93
N ARG A 155 -3.96 -19.50 23.82
CA ARG A 155 -5.14 -18.71 23.43
C ARG A 155 -4.86 -17.26 23.05
N LYS A 156 -3.72 -16.71 23.44
CA LYS A 156 -3.38 -15.30 23.19
C LYS A 156 -2.75 -15.05 21.83
N SER A 157 -2.19 -16.07 21.19
CA SER A 157 -1.44 -15.92 19.94
C SER A 157 -2.28 -16.06 18.66
N VAL A 158 -3.49 -16.62 18.75
CA VAL A 158 -4.34 -16.94 17.58
C VAL A 158 -5.38 -15.87 17.26
N VAL A 159 -5.53 -14.88 18.10
CA VAL A 159 -6.49 -13.78 17.91
C VAL A 159 -5.79 -12.49 17.55
#